data_59e7ea5f43e1e9460c29287faf0a1302
#
_entry.id   59e7ea5f43e1e9460c29287faf0a1302
#
_cell.length_a   1.000
_cell.length_b   1.000
_cell.length_c   1.000
_cell.angle_alpha   90.00
_cell.angle_beta   90.00
_cell.angle_gamma   90.00
#
_symmetry.space_group_name_H-M   'P 1'
#
loop_
_entity.id
_entity.type
_entity.pdbx_description
1 polymer ?
#
loop_
_entity_poly.entity_id
_entity_poly.type
_entity_poly.pdbx_seq_one_letter_code
_entity_poly.pdbx_strand_id
1 'polypeptide(L)'
;ATRENINFMATYAKGLICTPMSAEIAARLNFPPMVAENTDNHSTAFTVAVDHADTTTGISAAERSYTIMKCVDDQSKPEDFRRPGHVFPLISRKGGVLVRNGHTEATTDLMRLAGLKECGVCCEVMKEDGTMMRTSQLWEMAKEHNLTFITIRDLQDYIRIHEKHVKEEAVANLPTQYGDFKMYGYINDITGEHHLALVKGDLGDGEDVLCRVHS
;
A
#
# COMPACT_ATOMS: atom_id res chain seq x y z
N ALA A 1 -14.70 -1.07 -5.27
CA ALA A 1 -14.92 -2.48 -5.66
C ALA A 1 -16.38 -2.67 -6.09
N THR A 2 -16.64 -2.81 -7.37
CA THR A 2 -17.99 -3.09 -7.88
C THR A 2 -18.24 -4.59 -7.95
N ARG A 3 -19.50 -5.00 -8.02
CA ARG A 3 -19.90 -6.39 -8.23
C ARG A 3 -19.26 -6.98 -9.50
N GLU A 4 -19.20 -6.19 -10.55
CA GLU A 4 -18.62 -6.58 -11.84
C GLU A 4 -17.12 -6.86 -11.72
N ASN A 5 -16.39 -6.00 -11.00
CA ASN A 5 -14.94 -6.18 -10.76
C ASN A 5 -14.67 -7.42 -9.91
N ILE A 6 -15.45 -7.67 -8.86
CA ILE A 6 -15.30 -8.88 -8.04
C ILE A 6 -15.62 -10.13 -8.87
N ASN A 7 -16.68 -10.08 -9.68
CA ASN A 7 -17.01 -11.20 -10.58
C ASN A 7 -15.94 -11.44 -11.64
N PHE A 8 -15.35 -10.36 -12.19
CA PHE A 8 -14.22 -10.44 -13.11
C PHE A 8 -13.01 -11.15 -12.47
N MET A 9 -12.63 -10.73 -11.27
CA MET A 9 -11.54 -11.37 -10.51
C MET A 9 -11.83 -12.85 -10.27
N ALA A 10 -13.03 -13.19 -9.82
CA ALA A 10 -13.40 -14.59 -9.55
C ALA A 10 -13.36 -15.45 -10.82
N THR A 11 -13.76 -14.88 -11.96
CA THR A 11 -13.84 -15.60 -13.24
C THR A 11 -12.47 -15.78 -13.89
N TYR A 12 -11.69 -14.71 -13.99
CA TYR A 12 -10.48 -14.68 -14.78
C TYR A 12 -9.20 -14.82 -13.97
N ALA A 13 -9.15 -14.27 -12.74
CA ALA A 13 -7.96 -14.39 -11.90
C ALA A 13 -7.92 -15.73 -11.14
N LYS A 14 -9.05 -16.21 -10.60
CA LYS A 14 -9.21 -17.53 -9.96
C LYS A 14 -8.46 -17.71 -8.63
N GLY A 15 -7.71 -16.70 -8.17
CA GLY A 15 -6.99 -16.70 -6.90
C GLY A 15 -7.87 -16.31 -5.72
N LEU A 16 -7.25 -16.03 -4.59
CA LEU A 16 -7.93 -15.54 -3.40
C LEU A 16 -8.15 -14.03 -3.51
N ILE A 17 -9.42 -13.61 -3.58
CA ILE A 17 -9.73 -12.18 -3.59
C ILE A 17 -9.54 -11.63 -2.18
N CYS A 18 -8.46 -10.85 -2.01
CA CYS A 18 -8.09 -10.21 -0.77
C CYS A 18 -8.47 -8.72 -0.78
N THR A 19 -8.56 -8.14 0.41
CA THR A 19 -8.93 -6.73 0.61
C THR A 19 -7.86 -6.02 1.42
N PRO A 20 -6.72 -5.62 0.79
CA PRO A 20 -5.72 -4.80 1.43
C PRO A 20 -6.30 -3.49 1.94
N MET A 21 -5.95 -3.12 3.16
CA MET A 21 -6.38 -1.88 3.81
C MET A 21 -5.32 -1.34 4.76
N SER A 22 -5.42 -0.06 5.10
CA SER A 22 -4.54 0.53 6.10
C SER A 22 -4.81 -0.03 7.50
N ALA A 23 -3.81 0.06 8.38
CA ALA A 23 -3.94 -0.35 9.78
C ALA A 23 -5.04 0.44 10.51
N GLU A 24 -5.26 1.70 10.13
CA GLU A 24 -6.27 2.57 10.71
C GLU A 24 -7.69 2.05 10.40
N ILE A 25 -7.94 1.63 9.16
CA ILE A 25 -9.25 1.06 8.76
C ILE A 25 -9.47 -0.27 9.50
N ALA A 26 -8.47 -1.14 9.52
CA ALA A 26 -8.57 -2.43 10.22
C ALA A 26 -8.80 -2.25 11.73
N ALA A 27 -8.11 -1.29 12.37
CA ALA A 27 -8.30 -0.97 13.78
C ALA A 27 -9.69 -0.40 14.08
N ARG A 28 -10.17 0.54 13.25
CA ARG A 28 -11.51 1.14 13.38
C ARG A 28 -12.60 0.07 13.34
N LEU A 29 -12.45 -0.93 12.46
CA LEU A 29 -13.42 -2.02 12.29
C LEU A 29 -13.15 -3.22 13.20
N ASN A 30 -12.12 -3.12 14.08
CA ASN A 30 -11.70 -4.18 14.98
C ASN A 30 -11.50 -5.52 14.24
N PHE A 31 -10.68 -5.51 13.17
CA PHE A 31 -10.29 -6.72 12.45
C PHE A 31 -8.98 -7.27 13.04
N PRO A 32 -9.04 -8.23 13.96
CA PRO A 32 -7.84 -8.79 14.58
C PRO A 32 -7.05 -9.67 13.60
N PRO A 33 -5.75 -9.89 13.85
CA PRO A 33 -4.98 -10.87 13.10
C PRO A 33 -5.67 -12.24 13.06
N MET A 34 -5.55 -12.92 11.92
CA MET A 34 -6.13 -14.24 11.72
C MET A 34 -5.50 -15.28 12.65
N VAL A 35 -4.23 -15.11 12.99
CA VAL A 35 -3.46 -16.01 13.87
C VAL A 35 -2.65 -15.19 14.89
N ALA A 36 -2.40 -15.79 16.04
CA ALA A 36 -1.59 -15.16 17.10
C ALA A 36 -0.11 -15.06 16.68
N GLU A 37 0.40 -16.06 15.98
CA GLU A 37 1.76 -16.11 15.44
C GLU A 37 1.70 -16.31 13.93
N ASN A 38 2.23 -15.31 13.19
CA ASN A 38 2.24 -15.36 11.73
C ASN A 38 3.51 -16.08 11.25
N THR A 39 3.34 -17.25 10.68
CA THR A 39 4.40 -18.10 10.10
C THR A 39 4.42 -18.07 8.56
N ASP A 40 3.67 -17.16 7.93
CA ASP A 40 3.67 -17.00 6.47
C ASP A 40 5.05 -16.56 5.95
N ASN A 41 5.50 -17.18 4.86
CA ASN A 41 6.80 -16.91 4.24
C ASN A 41 7.03 -15.44 3.85
N HIS A 42 5.94 -14.72 3.56
CA HIS A 42 5.96 -13.30 3.18
C HIS A 42 5.48 -12.38 4.31
N SER A 43 5.16 -12.95 5.47
CA SER A 43 4.58 -12.25 6.61
C SER A 43 3.35 -11.42 6.22
N THR A 44 2.50 -11.96 5.34
CA THR A 44 1.26 -11.31 4.91
C THR A 44 0.30 -11.20 6.08
N ALA A 45 -0.09 -9.98 6.42
CA ALA A 45 -0.88 -9.71 7.62
C ALA A 45 -2.38 -9.94 7.39
N PHE A 46 -2.77 -11.21 7.27
CA PHE A 46 -4.19 -11.59 7.22
C PHE A 46 -4.87 -11.24 8.54
N THR A 47 -6.06 -10.67 8.43
CA THR A 47 -7.01 -10.59 9.55
C THR A 47 -8.02 -11.72 9.49
N VAL A 48 -8.87 -11.85 10.51
CA VAL A 48 -10.04 -12.74 10.42
C VAL A 48 -10.88 -12.36 9.19
N ALA A 49 -11.38 -13.36 8.47
CA ALA A 49 -12.28 -13.15 7.35
C ALA A 49 -13.63 -12.62 7.84
N VAL A 50 -14.27 -11.75 7.05
CA VAL A 50 -15.48 -11.06 7.46
C VAL A 50 -16.55 -11.07 6.36
N ASP A 51 -17.82 -10.94 6.77
CA ASP A 51 -18.95 -10.58 5.93
C ASP A 51 -19.76 -9.48 6.62
N HIS A 52 -20.36 -8.57 5.85
CA HIS A 52 -21.30 -7.60 6.44
C HIS A 52 -22.58 -8.30 6.93
N ALA A 53 -23.14 -7.83 8.04
CA ALA A 53 -24.30 -8.44 8.67
C ALA A 53 -25.54 -8.52 7.77
N ASP A 54 -25.68 -7.58 6.82
CA ASP A 54 -26.81 -7.54 5.87
C ASP A 54 -26.67 -8.53 4.70
N THR A 55 -25.56 -9.26 4.60
CA THR A 55 -25.39 -10.30 3.56
C THR A 55 -26.05 -11.59 3.96
N THR A 56 -26.40 -12.45 3.01
CA THR A 56 -26.95 -13.78 3.28
C THR A 56 -25.82 -14.79 3.51
N THR A 57 -25.26 -15.38 2.44
CA THR A 57 -24.12 -16.27 2.52
C THR A 57 -22.78 -15.54 2.51
N GLY A 58 -22.73 -14.31 1.97
CA GLY A 58 -21.51 -13.48 1.87
C GLY A 58 -20.61 -13.77 0.68
N ILE A 59 -20.79 -14.91 -0.02
CA ILE A 59 -19.84 -15.40 -1.04
C ILE A 59 -20.08 -14.83 -2.44
N SER A 60 -21.30 -14.40 -2.78
CA SER A 60 -21.58 -13.88 -4.13
C SER A 60 -20.73 -12.63 -4.43
N ALA A 61 -20.46 -12.37 -5.71
CA ALA A 61 -19.71 -11.19 -6.10
C ALA A 61 -20.37 -9.88 -5.60
N ALA A 62 -21.70 -9.85 -5.58
CA ALA A 62 -22.46 -8.72 -5.06
C ALA A 62 -22.27 -8.53 -3.55
N GLU A 63 -22.33 -9.62 -2.78
CA GLU A 63 -22.20 -9.56 -1.32
C GLU A 63 -20.77 -9.26 -0.88
N ARG A 64 -19.75 -9.84 -1.56
CA ARG A 64 -18.35 -9.47 -1.31
C ARG A 64 -18.10 -7.99 -1.65
N SER A 65 -18.59 -7.52 -2.79
CA SER A 65 -18.54 -6.09 -3.15
C SER A 65 -19.18 -5.22 -2.06
N TYR A 66 -20.37 -5.59 -1.59
CA TYR A 66 -21.06 -4.86 -0.54
C TYR A 66 -20.25 -4.82 0.76
N THR A 67 -19.75 -5.96 1.23
CA THR A 67 -18.90 -6.05 2.43
C THR A 67 -17.64 -5.17 2.29
N ILE A 68 -16.95 -5.22 1.14
CA ILE A 68 -15.74 -4.42 0.88
C ILE A 68 -16.06 -2.92 0.89
N MET A 69 -17.16 -2.51 0.26
CA MET A 69 -17.59 -1.10 0.26
C MET A 69 -17.96 -0.61 1.67
N LYS A 70 -18.48 -1.49 2.52
CA LYS A 70 -18.74 -1.18 3.93
C LYS A 70 -17.45 -1.03 4.76
N CYS A 71 -16.34 -1.64 4.37
CA CYS A 71 -15.05 -1.39 5.03
C CYS A 71 -14.58 0.08 4.89
N VAL A 72 -14.95 0.76 3.82
CA VAL A 72 -14.57 2.17 3.57
C VAL A 72 -15.68 3.17 3.96
N ASP A 73 -16.83 2.71 4.37
CA ASP A 73 -17.91 3.55 4.88
C ASP A 73 -17.57 4.05 6.29
N ASP A 74 -17.54 5.37 6.51
CA ASP A 74 -17.22 5.96 7.81
C ASP A 74 -18.29 5.69 8.89
N GLN A 75 -19.50 5.33 8.47
CA GLN A 75 -20.59 4.99 9.39
C GLN A 75 -20.54 3.53 9.85
N SER A 76 -19.75 2.68 9.18
CA SER A 76 -19.63 1.27 9.55
C SER A 76 -18.88 1.09 10.87
N LYS A 77 -19.40 0.19 11.69
CA LYS A 77 -18.91 -0.15 13.03
C LYS A 77 -18.43 -1.61 13.05
N PRO A 78 -17.63 -2.03 14.06
CA PRO A 78 -17.22 -3.41 14.22
C PRO A 78 -18.36 -4.43 14.26
N GLU A 79 -19.50 -4.03 14.81
CA GLU A 79 -20.70 -4.88 14.98
C GLU A 79 -21.42 -5.17 13.65
N ASP A 80 -21.17 -4.35 12.63
CA ASP A 80 -21.76 -4.53 11.31
C ASP A 80 -21.12 -5.70 10.53
N PHE A 81 -20.05 -6.28 11.07
CA PHE A 81 -19.30 -7.36 10.42
C PHE A 81 -19.36 -8.65 11.20
N ARG A 82 -19.83 -9.71 10.55
CA ARG A 82 -19.78 -11.08 11.05
C ARG A 82 -18.41 -11.70 10.83
N ARG A 83 -18.02 -12.59 11.72
CA ARG A 83 -16.74 -13.33 11.72
C ARG A 83 -17.00 -14.80 12.06
N PRO A 84 -16.49 -15.77 11.27
CA PRO A 84 -15.77 -15.62 10.01
C PRO A 84 -16.66 -15.17 8.84
N GLY A 85 -16.05 -14.93 7.66
CA GLY A 85 -16.73 -14.54 6.44
C GLY A 85 -15.96 -14.91 5.18
N HIS A 86 -16.30 -14.27 4.06
CA HIS A 86 -15.78 -14.57 2.72
C HIS A 86 -14.95 -13.45 2.11
N VAL A 87 -14.80 -12.32 2.82
CA VAL A 87 -13.87 -11.24 2.48
C VAL A 87 -12.66 -11.35 3.38
N PHE A 88 -11.45 -11.28 2.80
CA PHE A 88 -10.17 -11.49 3.47
C PHE A 88 -9.39 -10.18 3.57
N PRO A 89 -9.54 -9.40 4.65
CA PRO A 89 -8.77 -8.19 4.84
C PRO A 89 -7.29 -8.49 5.09
N LEU A 90 -6.42 -7.66 4.51
CA LEU A 90 -4.98 -7.68 4.74
C LEU A 90 -4.54 -6.31 5.25
N ILE A 91 -3.72 -6.27 6.29
CA ILE A 91 -3.19 -5.01 6.81
C ILE A 91 -1.90 -4.67 6.06
N SER A 92 -1.87 -3.53 5.36
CA SER A 92 -0.65 -3.01 4.73
C SER A 92 0.30 -2.42 5.77
N ARG A 93 1.61 -2.51 5.50
CA ARG A 93 2.62 -1.86 6.34
C ARG A 93 2.61 -0.35 6.09
N LYS A 94 2.74 0.43 7.16
CA LYS A 94 2.95 1.86 7.07
C LYS A 94 4.22 2.15 6.26
N GLY A 95 4.15 3.09 5.32
CA GLY A 95 5.21 3.39 4.36
C GLY A 95 5.09 2.60 3.04
N GLY A 96 4.07 1.76 2.91
CA GLY A 96 3.66 1.15 1.64
C GLY A 96 4.74 0.33 0.96
N VAL A 97 4.78 0.39 -0.38
CA VAL A 97 5.74 -0.37 -1.22
C VAL A 97 7.20 0.03 -1.02
N LEU A 98 7.47 1.17 -0.38
CA LEU A 98 8.84 1.58 -0.03
C LEU A 98 9.39 0.79 1.17
N VAL A 99 8.51 0.26 2.02
CA VAL A 99 8.89 -0.58 3.19
C VAL A 99 8.77 -2.07 2.87
N ARG A 100 7.71 -2.48 2.18
CA ARG A 100 7.48 -3.86 1.77
C ARG A 100 6.96 -3.89 0.33
N ASN A 101 7.74 -4.48 -0.57
CA ASN A 101 7.42 -4.58 -2.00
C ASN A 101 6.35 -5.64 -2.31
N GLY A 102 5.26 -5.65 -1.52
CA GLY A 102 4.13 -6.57 -1.65
C GLY A 102 2.93 -5.97 -2.37
N HIS A 103 2.09 -6.83 -2.97
CA HIS A 103 0.85 -6.41 -3.62
C HIS A 103 -0.17 -5.84 -2.63
N THR A 104 -0.10 -6.22 -1.35
CA THR A 104 -0.88 -5.63 -0.26
C THR A 104 -0.61 -4.14 -0.15
N GLU A 105 0.67 -3.76 -0.06
CA GLU A 105 1.12 -2.38 0.02
C GLU A 105 0.85 -1.63 -1.30
N ALA A 106 1.10 -2.29 -2.44
CA ALA A 106 0.83 -1.69 -3.74
C ALA A 106 -0.66 -1.32 -3.90
N THR A 107 -1.56 -2.16 -3.40
CA THR A 107 -3.01 -1.87 -3.45
C THR A 107 -3.35 -0.62 -2.64
N THR A 108 -2.87 -0.51 -1.40
CA THR A 108 -3.18 0.66 -0.56
C THR A 108 -2.52 1.94 -1.06
N ASP A 109 -1.27 1.86 -1.57
CA ASP A 109 -0.60 3.01 -2.19
C ASP A 109 -1.33 3.51 -3.44
N LEU A 110 -1.78 2.61 -4.32
CA LEU A 110 -2.57 2.99 -5.49
C LEU A 110 -3.88 3.67 -5.10
N MET A 111 -4.56 3.19 -4.05
CA MET A 111 -5.77 3.84 -3.55
C MET A 111 -5.46 5.24 -3.01
N ARG A 112 -4.40 5.39 -2.22
CA ARG A 112 -3.94 6.68 -1.68
C ARG A 112 -3.58 7.66 -2.80
N LEU A 113 -2.78 7.23 -3.77
CA LEU A 113 -2.38 8.06 -4.92
C LEU A 113 -3.57 8.49 -5.78
N ALA A 114 -4.63 7.68 -5.83
CA ALA A 114 -5.88 8.01 -6.50
C ALA A 114 -6.79 8.94 -5.67
N GLY A 115 -6.36 9.39 -4.48
CA GLY A 115 -7.17 10.23 -3.58
C GLY A 115 -8.35 9.49 -2.92
N LEU A 116 -8.28 8.16 -2.86
CA LEU A 116 -9.27 7.30 -2.25
C LEU A 116 -8.83 6.85 -0.85
N LYS A 117 -9.75 6.26 -0.09
CA LYS A 117 -9.39 5.60 1.16
C LYS A 117 -8.47 4.41 0.90
N GLU A 118 -7.50 4.19 1.75
CA GLU A 118 -6.49 3.14 1.63
C GLU A 118 -7.09 1.74 1.88
N CYS A 119 -8.00 1.35 1.00
CA CYS A 119 -8.62 0.05 0.97
C CYS A 119 -8.99 -0.32 -0.47
N GLY A 120 -8.47 -1.43 -0.94
CA GLY A 120 -8.71 -1.90 -2.31
C GLY A 120 -8.90 -3.41 -2.37
N VAL A 121 -8.83 -3.97 -3.56
CA VAL A 121 -8.91 -5.42 -3.77
C VAL A 121 -7.74 -5.88 -4.64
N CYS A 122 -7.23 -7.06 -4.37
CA CYS A 122 -6.24 -7.74 -5.20
C CYS A 122 -6.53 -9.24 -5.24
N CYS A 123 -6.01 -9.90 -6.26
CA CYS A 123 -6.19 -11.33 -6.44
C CYS A 123 -5.02 -11.87 -7.25
N GLU A 124 -4.50 -13.03 -6.87
CA GLU A 124 -3.53 -13.76 -7.67
C GLU A 124 -4.18 -14.26 -8.95
N VAL A 125 -3.39 -14.37 -10.03
CA VAL A 125 -3.89 -14.82 -11.33
C VAL A 125 -3.34 -16.20 -11.66
N MET A 126 -4.23 -17.18 -11.80
CA MET A 126 -3.92 -18.56 -12.15
C MET A 126 -4.25 -18.85 -13.61
N LYS A 127 -3.50 -19.77 -14.19
CA LYS A 127 -3.80 -20.38 -15.51
C LYS A 127 -4.95 -21.39 -15.42
N GLU A 128 -5.38 -21.89 -16.58
CA GLU A 128 -6.42 -22.94 -16.66
C GLU A 128 -5.98 -24.25 -15.98
N ASP A 129 -4.68 -24.55 -15.96
CA ASP A 129 -4.11 -25.74 -15.32
C ASP A 129 -3.93 -25.58 -13.80
N GLY A 130 -4.35 -24.43 -13.23
CA GLY A 130 -4.23 -24.12 -11.80
C GLY A 130 -2.85 -23.62 -11.38
N THR A 131 -1.87 -23.54 -12.26
CA THR A 131 -0.56 -22.96 -11.93
C THR A 131 -0.59 -21.44 -12.09
N MET A 132 0.36 -20.74 -11.43
CA MET A 132 0.38 -19.28 -11.43
C MET A 132 0.78 -18.71 -12.80
N MET A 133 0.04 -17.69 -13.28
CA MET A 133 0.48 -16.89 -14.43
C MET A 133 1.78 -16.17 -14.13
N ARG A 134 2.63 -16.03 -15.14
CA ARG A 134 3.89 -15.29 -15.09
C ARG A 134 3.80 -14.05 -15.98
N THR A 135 4.78 -13.15 -15.87
CA THR A 135 4.76 -11.81 -16.47
C THR A 135 4.32 -11.79 -17.93
N SER A 136 4.85 -12.68 -18.79
CA SER A 136 4.47 -12.72 -20.20
C SER A 136 2.98 -13.04 -20.42
N GLN A 137 2.45 -13.97 -19.66
CA GLN A 137 1.03 -14.37 -19.73
C GLN A 137 0.12 -13.30 -19.14
N LEU A 138 0.54 -12.67 -18.03
CA LEU A 138 -0.18 -11.53 -17.44
C LEU A 138 -0.24 -10.35 -18.39
N TRP A 139 0.82 -10.11 -19.16
CA TRP A 139 0.86 -9.07 -20.19
C TRP A 139 -0.17 -9.32 -21.31
N GLU A 140 -0.28 -10.57 -21.80
CA GLU A 140 -1.28 -10.91 -22.79
C GLU A 140 -2.71 -10.80 -22.24
N MET A 141 -2.95 -11.28 -21.02
CA MET A 141 -4.24 -11.11 -20.35
C MET A 141 -4.60 -9.63 -20.17
N ALA A 142 -3.63 -8.79 -19.80
CA ALA A 142 -3.86 -7.36 -19.64
C ALA A 142 -4.29 -6.71 -20.96
N LYS A 143 -3.68 -7.09 -22.08
CA LYS A 143 -4.11 -6.62 -23.42
C LYS A 143 -5.50 -7.10 -23.79
N GLU A 144 -5.78 -8.39 -23.59
CA GLU A 144 -7.07 -9.01 -23.93
C GLU A 144 -8.23 -8.31 -23.20
N HIS A 145 -8.02 -7.97 -21.92
CA HIS A 145 -9.04 -7.37 -21.09
C HIS A 145 -8.91 -5.84 -20.94
N ASN A 146 -8.01 -5.21 -21.72
CA ASN A 146 -7.74 -3.77 -21.65
C ASN A 146 -7.44 -3.29 -20.21
N LEU A 147 -6.58 -4.02 -19.51
CA LEU A 147 -6.15 -3.69 -18.15
C LEU A 147 -4.82 -2.92 -18.19
N THR A 148 -4.67 -1.98 -17.26
CA THR A 148 -3.39 -1.32 -17.02
C THR A 148 -2.40 -2.32 -16.40
N PHE A 149 -1.18 -2.36 -16.93
CA PHE A 149 -0.11 -3.20 -16.43
C PHE A 149 1.03 -2.34 -15.90
N ILE A 150 1.35 -2.50 -14.62
CA ILE A 150 2.47 -1.83 -13.96
C ILE A 150 3.25 -2.83 -13.13
N THR A 151 4.48 -2.48 -12.75
CA THR A 151 5.25 -3.23 -11.76
C THR A 151 5.29 -2.50 -10.43
N ILE A 152 5.54 -3.24 -9.33
CA ILE A 152 5.78 -2.61 -8.01
C ILE A 152 7.00 -1.69 -8.08
N ARG A 153 7.99 -2.00 -8.90
CA ARG A 153 9.17 -1.16 -9.12
C ARG A 153 8.79 0.20 -9.69
N ASP A 154 7.96 0.23 -10.73
CA ASP A 154 7.48 1.48 -11.32
C ASP A 154 6.72 2.32 -10.30
N LEU A 155 5.89 1.67 -9.47
CA LEU A 155 5.17 2.34 -8.39
C LEU A 155 6.12 2.93 -7.33
N GLN A 156 7.16 2.18 -6.93
CA GLN A 156 8.18 2.69 -6.00
C GLN A 156 8.91 3.90 -6.56
N ASP A 157 9.30 3.84 -7.84
CA ASP A 157 10.02 4.94 -8.49
C ASP A 157 9.12 6.17 -8.65
N TYR A 158 7.84 5.96 -8.99
CA TYR A 158 6.84 7.04 -9.01
C TYR A 158 6.71 7.73 -7.65
N ILE A 159 6.56 6.97 -6.57
CA ILE A 159 6.41 7.52 -5.21
C ILE A 159 7.66 8.31 -4.82
N ARG A 160 8.87 7.78 -5.07
CA ARG A 160 10.14 8.47 -4.75
C ARG A 160 10.30 9.80 -5.47
N ILE A 161 9.77 9.92 -6.69
CA ILE A 161 9.87 11.15 -7.49
C ILE A 161 8.83 12.19 -7.06
N HIS A 162 7.62 11.76 -6.71
CA HIS A 162 6.48 12.65 -6.52
C HIS A 162 6.14 12.94 -5.05
N GLU A 163 6.69 12.17 -4.10
CA GLU A 163 6.45 12.37 -2.67
C GLU A 163 7.73 12.74 -1.93
N LYS A 164 7.60 13.65 -0.98
CA LYS A 164 8.67 14.02 -0.06
C LYS A 164 8.58 13.18 1.20
N HIS A 165 9.60 12.33 1.42
CA HIS A 165 9.72 11.49 2.61
C HIS A 165 10.80 11.96 3.59
N VAL A 166 11.33 13.17 3.38
CA VAL A 166 12.27 13.81 4.30
C VAL A 166 11.70 15.13 4.81
N LYS A 167 11.78 15.34 6.10
CA LYS A 167 11.34 16.55 6.80
C LYS A 167 12.52 17.21 7.45
N GLU A 168 12.60 18.55 7.34
CA GLU A 168 13.55 19.33 8.12
C GLU A 168 13.08 19.36 9.58
N GLU A 169 13.97 18.96 10.48
CA GLU A 169 13.72 18.91 11.93
C GLU A 169 14.48 20.01 12.69
N ALA A 170 15.67 20.37 12.21
CA ALA A 170 16.50 21.33 12.91
C ALA A 170 17.45 22.06 11.98
N VAL A 171 17.74 23.32 12.32
CA VAL A 171 18.79 24.12 11.66
C VAL A 171 19.70 24.68 12.73
N ALA A 172 21.03 24.56 12.55
CA ALA A 172 22.02 25.08 13.47
C ALA A 172 23.15 25.77 12.70
N ASN A 173 23.77 26.75 13.32
CA ASN A 173 25.01 27.35 12.83
C ASN A 173 26.19 26.43 13.23
N LEU A 174 27.07 26.14 12.29
CA LEU A 174 28.24 25.30 12.49
C LEU A 174 29.50 26.08 12.09
N PRO A 175 30.14 26.82 13.02
CA PRO A 175 31.42 27.44 12.76
C PRO A 175 32.53 26.38 12.68
N THR A 176 33.35 26.45 11.64
CA THR A 176 34.45 25.54 11.41
C THR A 176 35.73 26.28 11.03
N GLN A 177 36.89 25.61 11.07
CA GLN A 177 38.13 26.18 10.52
C GLN A 177 38.09 26.51 9.05
N TYR A 178 37.08 26.00 8.29
CA TYR A 178 36.87 26.24 6.87
C TYR A 178 35.81 27.32 6.60
N GLY A 179 35.36 27.98 7.65
CA GLY A 179 34.33 29.02 7.65
C GLY A 179 33.01 28.59 8.28
N ASP A 180 32.03 29.48 8.20
CA ASP A 180 30.73 29.26 8.81
C ASP A 180 29.82 28.47 7.88
N PHE A 181 29.21 27.41 8.42
CA PHE A 181 28.21 26.59 7.73
C PHE A 181 26.87 26.71 8.46
N LYS A 182 25.78 26.51 7.72
CA LYS A 182 24.49 26.11 8.29
C LYS A 182 24.34 24.59 8.14
N MET A 183 23.97 23.94 9.24
CA MET A 183 23.65 22.52 9.29
C MET A 183 22.16 22.35 9.33
N TYR A 184 21.62 21.65 8.36
CA TYR A 184 20.21 21.26 8.30
C TYR A 184 20.08 19.79 8.65
N GLY A 185 19.29 19.48 9.68
CA GLY A 185 18.96 18.13 10.07
C GLY A 185 17.61 17.69 9.47
N TYR A 186 17.60 16.56 8.83
CA TYR A 186 16.40 15.96 8.24
C TYR A 186 16.14 14.60 8.86
N ILE A 187 14.86 14.23 8.92
CA ILE A 187 14.41 12.88 9.24
C ILE A 187 13.64 12.30 8.07
N ASN A 188 13.94 11.04 7.75
CA ASN A 188 13.13 10.26 6.83
C ASN A 188 11.91 9.71 7.60
N ASP A 189 10.71 10.09 7.20
CA ASP A 189 9.47 9.74 7.90
C ASP A 189 9.02 8.28 7.69
N ILE A 190 9.67 7.56 6.76
CA ILE A 190 9.44 6.14 6.52
C ILE A 190 10.40 5.29 7.36
N THR A 191 11.72 5.59 7.29
CA THR A 191 12.78 4.76 7.91
C THR A 191 13.16 5.24 9.30
N GLY A 192 12.86 6.51 9.63
CA GLY A 192 13.33 7.17 10.87
C GLY A 192 14.82 7.55 10.79
N GLU A 193 15.49 7.39 9.66
CA GLU A 193 16.89 7.75 9.50
C GLU A 193 17.09 9.25 9.49
N HIS A 194 18.21 9.69 10.08
CA HIS A 194 18.60 11.10 10.13
C HIS A 194 19.62 11.39 9.04
N HIS A 195 19.42 12.51 8.36
CA HIS A 195 20.33 13.01 7.34
C HIS A 195 20.73 14.45 7.66
N LEU A 196 21.94 14.83 7.25
CA LEU A 196 22.47 16.18 7.45
C LEU A 196 22.85 16.81 6.11
N ALA A 197 22.52 18.09 5.93
CA ALA A 197 23.06 18.92 4.87
C ALA A 197 23.87 20.06 5.48
N LEU A 198 25.12 20.20 5.06
CA LEU A 198 26.00 21.31 5.43
C LEU A 198 26.04 22.30 4.29
N VAL A 199 25.59 23.52 4.53
CA VAL A 199 25.48 24.56 3.52
C VAL A 199 26.43 25.71 3.88
N LYS A 200 27.26 26.13 2.94
CA LYS A 200 28.13 27.30 3.06
C LYS A 200 27.70 28.37 2.06
N GLY A 201 27.41 29.56 2.58
CA GLY A 201 26.95 30.70 1.76
C GLY A 201 25.45 30.65 1.45
N ASP A 202 25.05 31.41 0.45
CA ASP A 202 23.69 31.51 -0.06
C ASP A 202 23.56 30.59 -1.28
N LEU A 203 22.50 29.76 -1.32
CA LEU A 203 22.21 28.85 -2.43
C LEU A 203 21.45 29.51 -3.57
N GLY A 204 21.02 30.79 -3.42
CA GLY A 204 20.22 31.48 -4.41
C GLY A 204 18.93 30.72 -4.76
N ASP A 205 18.73 30.52 -6.07
CA ASP A 205 17.59 29.75 -6.61
C ASP A 205 17.80 28.21 -6.58
N GLY A 206 18.98 27.77 -6.14
CA GLY A 206 19.35 26.34 -6.07
C GLY A 206 19.84 25.73 -7.38
N GLU A 207 19.96 26.50 -8.45
CA GLU A 207 20.55 26.03 -9.71
C GLU A 207 22.09 26.03 -9.65
N ASP A 208 22.71 25.04 -10.29
CA ASP A 208 24.17 24.90 -10.43
C ASP A 208 24.94 24.86 -9.09
N VAL A 209 24.29 24.44 -8.00
CA VAL A 209 24.93 24.34 -6.69
C VAL A 209 25.88 23.14 -6.65
N LEU A 210 27.16 23.41 -6.30
CA LEU A 210 28.14 22.35 -6.10
C LEU A 210 27.79 21.52 -4.87
N CYS A 211 27.41 20.25 -5.08
CA CYS A 211 27.03 19.33 -4.03
C CYS A 211 28.01 18.15 -3.93
N ARG A 212 28.28 17.72 -2.71
CA ARG A 212 28.98 16.46 -2.42
C ARG A 212 28.10 15.58 -1.54
N VAL A 213 27.74 14.40 -2.06
CA VAL A 213 27.09 13.36 -1.25
C VAL A 213 28.17 12.55 -0.53
N HIS A 214 27.97 12.32 0.75
CA HIS A 214 28.88 11.55 1.61
C HIS A 214 28.06 10.64 2.53
N SER A 215 28.47 9.39 2.67
CA SER A 215 27.95 8.40 3.62
C SER A 215 28.82 8.31 4.85
#